data_02a35e73e6f8af8bd83128fd3f111a7c
#
_entry.id   02a35e73e6f8af8bd83128fd3f111a7c
#
_cell.length_a   1.000
_cell.length_b   1.000
_cell.length_c   1.000
_cell.angle_alpha   90.00
_cell.angle_beta   90.00
_cell.angle_gamma   90.00
#
_symmetry.space_group_name_H-M   'P 1'
#
loop_
_entity.id
_entity.type
_entity.pdbx_description
1 polymer ?
#
loop_
_entity_poly.entity_id
_entity_poly.type
_entity_poly.pdbx_seq_one_letter_code
_entity_poly.pdbx_strand_id
1 'polypeptide(L)'
;LDIRKGTLSSHVRVSDKGITNYLSGRIDNVDEIIRQNELCDKLDIIHAGPVPPNPAELLLGDRLETLIAELRKRYDYIILDNVPAGVVADAVIVNRVADLTIYVVRAGRMDRRALPEVEKLYQEGKLRNMSLILNGTVYKHGAYGYRYGYGYGYSYGYGYGYGQRKNK
;
A
#
# COMPACT_ATOMS: atom_id res chain seq x y z
N LEU A 1 -3.67 2.62 1.84
CA LEU A 1 -4.25 3.91 2.19
C LEU A 1 -3.55 5.09 1.49
N ASP A 2 -3.20 4.92 0.23
CA ASP A 2 -2.77 6.04 -0.61
C ASP A 2 -4.00 6.87 -1.00
N ILE A 3 -4.37 7.85 -0.16
CA ILE A 3 -5.46 8.77 -0.41
C ILE A 3 -5.00 10.06 -1.14
N ARG A 4 -3.73 10.13 -1.56
CA ARG A 4 -3.16 11.27 -2.31
C ARG A 4 -3.12 11.02 -3.81
N LYS A 5 -2.74 9.81 -4.23
CA LYS A 5 -2.55 9.42 -5.63
C LYS A 5 -2.90 7.96 -5.89
N GLY A 6 -3.97 7.46 -5.31
CA GLY A 6 -4.36 6.05 -5.41
C GLY A 6 -4.28 5.49 -6.85
N THR A 7 -3.18 4.80 -7.17
CA THR A 7 -2.98 4.19 -8.49
C THR A 7 -3.78 2.91 -8.66
N LEU A 8 -4.19 2.28 -7.57
CA LEU A 8 -5.06 1.10 -7.60
C LEU A 8 -6.38 1.40 -8.33
N SER A 9 -6.91 2.61 -8.15
CA SER A 9 -8.13 3.08 -8.82
C SER A 9 -8.02 3.20 -10.34
N SER A 10 -6.81 3.19 -10.93
CA SER A 10 -6.63 3.18 -12.39
C SER A 10 -6.96 1.83 -13.03
N HIS A 11 -6.99 0.75 -12.25
CA HIS A 11 -7.29 -0.62 -12.69
C HIS A 11 -8.72 -1.06 -12.36
N VAL A 12 -9.44 -0.24 -11.60
CA VAL A 12 -10.79 -0.50 -11.13
C VAL A 12 -11.63 0.74 -11.39
N ARG A 13 -12.94 0.62 -11.60
CA ARG A 13 -13.83 1.78 -11.83
C ARG A 13 -13.67 2.80 -10.71
N VAL A 14 -13.31 4.03 -11.06
CA VAL A 14 -13.23 5.13 -10.11
C VAL A 14 -14.58 5.29 -9.40
N SER A 15 -14.59 5.11 -8.09
CA SER A 15 -15.79 5.32 -7.28
C SER A 15 -15.72 6.71 -6.65
N ASP A 16 -16.81 7.47 -6.77
CA ASP A 16 -16.96 8.75 -6.07
C ASP A 16 -17.11 8.55 -4.55
N LYS A 17 -17.36 7.30 -4.11
CA LYS A 17 -17.44 6.91 -2.71
C LYS A 17 -16.23 6.05 -2.35
N GLY A 18 -15.53 6.43 -1.29
CA GLY A 18 -14.38 5.71 -0.79
C GLY A 18 -14.03 6.08 0.64
N ILE A 19 -12.86 5.64 1.08
CA ILE A 19 -12.42 5.81 2.47
C ILE A 19 -12.36 7.29 2.89
N THR A 20 -12.01 8.22 1.99
CA THR A 20 -11.96 9.65 2.28
C THR A 20 -13.33 10.22 2.64
N ASN A 21 -14.41 9.72 2.03
CA ASN A 21 -15.76 10.12 2.37
C ASN A 21 -16.15 9.65 3.78
N TYR A 22 -15.73 8.43 4.15
CA TYR A 22 -15.95 7.92 5.50
C TYR A 22 -15.11 8.68 6.52
N LEU A 23 -13.81 8.85 6.30
CA LEU A 23 -12.91 9.54 7.22
C LEU A 23 -13.32 11.01 7.44
N SER A 24 -13.85 11.68 6.42
CA SER A 24 -14.34 13.06 6.52
C SER A 24 -15.74 13.18 7.15
N GLY A 25 -16.40 12.08 7.49
CA GLY A 25 -17.76 12.10 8.05
C GLY A 25 -18.87 12.38 7.04
N ARG A 26 -18.57 12.34 5.72
CA ARG A 26 -19.59 12.48 4.68
C ARG A 26 -20.43 11.22 4.50
N ILE A 27 -19.87 10.07 4.86
CA ILE A 27 -20.52 8.76 4.88
C ILE A 27 -20.22 8.13 6.24
N ASP A 28 -21.25 7.65 6.91
CA ASP A 28 -21.10 6.96 8.19
C ASP A 28 -21.24 5.45 8.07
N ASN A 29 -21.98 4.99 7.07
CA ASN A 29 -22.17 3.56 6.84
C ASN A 29 -20.99 2.96 6.05
N VAL A 30 -20.27 2.02 6.67
CA VAL A 30 -19.13 1.32 6.08
C VAL A 30 -19.52 0.54 4.82
N ASP A 31 -20.73 -0.02 4.76
CA ASP A 31 -21.21 -0.81 3.62
C ASP A 31 -21.31 0.02 2.31
N GLU A 32 -21.47 1.33 2.42
CA GLU A 32 -21.55 2.20 1.24
C GLU A 32 -20.20 2.40 0.54
N ILE A 33 -19.09 2.15 1.24
CA ILE A 33 -17.74 2.31 0.69
C ILE A 33 -17.08 0.99 0.33
N ILE A 34 -17.64 -0.15 0.74
CA ILE A 34 -17.15 -1.48 0.40
C ILE A 34 -17.65 -1.89 -0.98
N ARG A 35 -16.75 -2.34 -1.86
CA ARG A 35 -17.04 -2.97 -3.13
C ARG A 35 -16.80 -4.46 -3.03
N GLN A 36 -17.88 -5.23 -3.00
CA GLN A 36 -17.82 -6.68 -2.83
C GLN A 36 -17.43 -7.38 -4.12
N ASN A 37 -16.48 -8.34 -4.00
CA ASN A 37 -16.07 -9.24 -5.09
C ASN A 37 -15.69 -8.54 -6.41
N GLU A 38 -15.14 -7.33 -6.35
CA GLU A 38 -14.90 -6.48 -7.52
C GLU A 38 -13.86 -7.07 -8.49
N LEU A 39 -12.83 -7.73 -7.98
CA LEU A 39 -11.77 -8.35 -8.78
C LEU A 39 -11.85 -9.88 -8.78
N CYS A 40 -12.20 -10.48 -7.66
CA CYS A 40 -12.37 -11.92 -7.52
C CYS A 40 -13.23 -12.24 -6.29
N ASP A 41 -13.74 -13.46 -6.23
CA ASP A 41 -14.52 -13.95 -5.09
C ASP A 41 -13.73 -13.81 -3.79
N LYS A 42 -14.42 -13.40 -2.74
CA LYS A 42 -13.88 -13.20 -1.38
C LYS A 42 -12.86 -12.07 -1.23
N LEU A 43 -12.75 -11.18 -2.23
CA LEU A 43 -11.95 -9.98 -2.15
C LEU A 43 -12.83 -8.75 -2.28
N ASP A 44 -13.03 -8.06 -1.17
CA ASP A 44 -13.72 -6.78 -1.13
C ASP A 44 -12.71 -5.64 -1.15
N ILE A 45 -13.08 -4.53 -1.77
CA ILE A 45 -12.18 -3.39 -1.94
C ILE A 45 -12.84 -2.12 -1.43
N ILE A 46 -12.09 -1.33 -0.67
CA ILE A 46 -12.43 0.05 -0.34
C ILE A 46 -11.49 0.96 -1.14
N HIS A 47 -12.07 1.75 -2.05
CA HIS A 47 -11.32 2.73 -2.85
C HIS A 47 -10.89 3.95 -2.02
N ALA A 48 -9.91 4.70 -2.52
CA ALA A 48 -9.47 5.93 -1.88
C ALA A 48 -10.59 6.98 -1.80
N GLY A 49 -11.41 7.07 -2.84
CA GLY A 49 -12.38 8.15 -2.99
C GLY A 49 -11.74 9.47 -3.47
N PRO A 50 -12.45 10.61 -3.37
CA PRO A 50 -11.92 11.90 -3.77
C PRO A 50 -10.69 12.31 -2.96
N VAL A 51 -9.71 12.96 -3.62
CA VAL A 51 -8.51 13.46 -2.92
C VAL A 51 -8.90 14.57 -1.95
N PRO A 52 -8.62 14.38 -0.65
CA PRO A 52 -8.96 15.39 0.35
C PRO A 52 -7.91 16.51 0.42
N PRO A 53 -8.28 17.74 0.87
CA PRO A 53 -7.31 18.82 1.06
C PRO A 53 -6.34 18.58 2.23
N ASN A 54 -6.75 17.77 3.23
CA ASN A 54 -6.01 17.51 4.47
C ASN A 54 -5.85 16.02 4.75
N PRO A 55 -5.13 15.27 3.91
CA PRO A 55 -5.06 13.81 4.02
C PRO A 55 -4.46 13.31 5.34
N ALA A 56 -3.40 13.94 5.84
CA ALA A 56 -2.77 13.52 7.10
C ALA A 56 -3.70 13.68 8.32
N GLU A 57 -4.48 14.77 8.38
CA GLU A 57 -5.43 14.99 9.46
C GLU A 57 -6.55 13.93 9.46
N LEU A 58 -7.05 13.58 8.29
CA LEU A 58 -8.06 12.53 8.16
C LEU A 58 -7.53 11.18 8.63
N LEU A 59 -6.29 10.86 8.30
CA LEU A 59 -5.65 9.62 8.74
C LEU A 59 -5.36 9.61 10.24
N LEU A 60 -5.11 10.77 10.87
CA LEU A 60 -4.91 10.89 12.31
C LEU A 60 -6.21 10.80 13.13
N GLY A 61 -7.35 11.07 12.51
CA GLY A 61 -8.65 11.05 13.19
C GLY A 61 -9.05 9.64 13.67
N ASP A 62 -9.92 9.59 14.70
CA ASP A 62 -10.39 8.35 15.33
C ASP A 62 -11.25 7.49 14.40
N ARG A 63 -11.78 8.08 13.32
CA ARG A 63 -12.60 7.34 12.35
C ARG A 63 -11.84 6.24 11.63
N LEU A 64 -10.51 6.36 11.47
CA LEU A 64 -9.70 5.28 10.91
C LEU A 64 -9.67 4.08 11.85
N GLU A 65 -9.51 4.29 13.15
CA GLU A 65 -9.52 3.21 14.15
C GLU A 65 -10.90 2.54 14.21
N THR A 66 -11.96 3.34 14.20
CA THR A 66 -13.35 2.85 14.18
C THR A 66 -13.60 1.98 12.94
N LEU A 67 -13.16 2.41 11.75
CA LEU A 67 -13.27 1.65 10.51
C LEU A 67 -12.55 0.30 10.62
N ILE A 68 -11.28 0.32 11.03
CA ILE A 68 -10.50 -0.92 11.15
C ILE A 68 -11.10 -1.85 12.19
N ALA A 69 -11.59 -1.35 13.32
CA ALA A 69 -12.26 -2.15 14.34
C ALA A 69 -13.54 -2.82 13.81
N GLU A 70 -14.29 -2.13 12.94
CA GLU A 70 -15.47 -2.70 12.29
C GLU A 70 -15.10 -3.75 11.25
N LEU A 71 -14.09 -3.49 10.41
CA LEU A 71 -13.63 -4.43 9.40
C LEU A 71 -13.03 -5.70 10.01
N ARG A 72 -12.35 -5.61 11.17
CA ARG A 72 -11.83 -6.78 11.92
C ARG A 72 -12.90 -7.77 12.34
N LYS A 73 -14.17 -7.37 12.46
CA LYS A 73 -15.28 -8.27 12.76
C LYS A 73 -15.77 -9.05 11.54
N ARG A 74 -15.41 -8.59 10.32
CA ARG A 74 -15.96 -9.09 9.06
C ARG A 74 -14.95 -9.85 8.21
N TYR A 75 -13.64 -9.54 8.35
CA TYR A 75 -12.59 -10.04 7.47
C TYR A 75 -11.47 -10.71 8.26
N ASP A 76 -10.98 -11.83 7.74
CA ASP A 76 -9.82 -12.54 8.30
C ASP A 76 -8.52 -11.75 8.09
N TYR A 77 -8.42 -11.04 6.95
CA TYR A 77 -7.28 -10.22 6.58
C TYR A 77 -7.71 -8.85 6.07
N ILE A 78 -7.05 -7.80 6.54
CA ILE A 78 -7.22 -6.42 6.07
C ILE A 78 -5.88 -5.95 5.53
N ILE A 79 -5.80 -5.71 4.21
CA ILE A 79 -4.58 -5.24 3.55
C ILE A 79 -4.67 -3.74 3.32
N LEU A 80 -3.73 -2.99 3.89
CA LEU A 80 -3.62 -1.54 3.73
C LEU A 80 -2.53 -1.24 2.71
N ASP A 81 -2.91 -1.01 1.43
CA ASP A 81 -1.97 -0.51 0.41
C ASP A 81 -1.66 0.96 0.70
N ASN A 82 -0.39 1.27 0.94
CA ASN A 82 0.02 2.58 1.45
C ASN A 82 1.10 3.23 0.57
N VAL A 83 1.28 4.53 0.75
CA VAL A 83 2.38 5.29 0.12
C VAL A 83 3.74 4.77 0.57
N PRO A 84 4.81 4.93 -0.24
CA PRO A 84 6.16 4.57 0.17
C PRO A 84 6.58 5.26 1.47
N ALA A 85 7.01 4.49 2.46
CA ALA A 85 7.32 4.97 3.82
C ALA A 85 8.47 6.01 3.88
N GLY A 86 9.37 6.03 2.87
CA GLY A 86 10.46 7.00 2.77
C GLY A 86 10.05 8.38 2.23
N VAL A 87 8.81 8.55 1.77
CA VAL A 87 8.38 9.78 1.08
C VAL A 87 7.39 10.60 1.91
N VAL A 88 6.54 9.95 2.70
CA VAL A 88 5.44 10.64 3.41
C VAL A 88 5.22 10.06 4.80
N ALA A 89 4.95 10.93 5.78
CA ALA A 89 4.61 10.55 7.15
C ALA A 89 3.34 9.68 7.27
N ASP A 90 2.49 9.66 6.25
CA ASP A 90 1.21 8.94 6.22
C ASP A 90 1.38 7.44 6.52
N ALA A 91 2.48 6.82 6.04
CA ALA A 91 2.76 5.41 6.31
C ALA A 91 2.94 5.13 7.82
N VAL A 92 3.61 6.04 8.53
CA VAL A 92 3.81 5.94 9.98
C VAL A 92 2.50 6.18 10.73
N ILE A 93 1.69 7.14 10.26
CA ILE A 93 0.38 7.44 10.85
C ILE A 93 -0.54 6.21 10.76
N VAL A 94 -0.62 5.59 9.59
CA VAL A 94 -1.47 4.40 9.34
C VAL A 94 -0.98 3.19 10.14
N ASN A 95 0.32 3.13 10.45
CA ASN A 95 0.90 2.02 11.21
C ASN A 95 0.26 1.81 12.59
N ARG A 96 -0.35 2.84 13.19
CA ARG A 96 -1.05 2.73 14.48
C ARG A 96 -2.20 1.70 14.48
N VAL A 97 -2.81 1.45 13.33
CA VAL A 97 -3.92 0.49 13.14
C VAL A 97 -3.47 -0.84 12.53
N ALA A 98 -2.20 -0.96 12.13
CA ALA A 98 -1.65 -2.18 11.55
C ALA A 98 -1.11 -3.14 12.62
N ASP A 99 -1.23 -4.44 12.38
CA ASP A 99 -0.65 -5.48 13.24
C ASP A 99 0.73 -5.90 12.74
N LEU A 100 0.93 -5.86 11.42
CA LEU A 100 2.17 -6.20 10.72
C LEU A 100 2.43 -5.18 9.61
N THR A 101 3.68 -4.79 9.43
CA THR A 101 4.11 -3.97 8.31
C THR A 101 5.02 -4.75 7.39
N ILE A 102 4.66 -4.83 6.12
CA ILE A 102 5.53 -5.40 5.09
C ILE A 102 6.20 -4.25 4.34
N TYR A 103 7.51 -4.08 4.54
CA TYR A 103 8.31 -3.10 3.84
C TYR A 103 8.87 -3.71 2.56
N VAL A 104 8.42 -3.23 1.39
CA VAL A 104 8.82 -3.78 0.09
C VAL A 104 10.03 -3.02 -0.45
N VAL A 105 11.16 -3.71 -0.57
CA VAL A 105 12.38 -3.23 -1.24
C VAL A 105 12.40 -3.76 -2.66
N ARG A 106 12.57 -2.88 -3.65
CA ARG A 106 12.68 -3.29 -5.06
C ARG A 106 14.13 -3.40 -5.48
N ALA A 107 14.56 -4.62 -5.83
CA ALA A 107 15.91 -4.88 -6.33
C ALA A 107 16.21 -4.03 -7.59
N GLY A 108 17.41 -3.46 -7.66
CA GLY A 108 17.85 -2.62 -8.77
C GLY A 108 17.17 -1.23 -8.86
N ARG A 109 16.30 -0.88 -7.91
CA ARG A 109 15.64 0.43 -7.84
C ARG A 109 16.01 1.21 -6.58
N MET A 110 16.06 0.54 -5.45
CA MET A 110 16.47 1.15 -4.19
C MET A 110 18.00 1.25 -4.13
N ASP A 111 18.51 2.44 -3.82
CA ASP A 111 19.94 2.63 -3.54
C ASP A 111 20.30 1.97 -2.20
N ARG A 112 21.40 1.20 -2.17
CA ARG A 112 21.88 0.55 -0.93
C ARG A 112 22.18 1.54 0.18
N ARG A 113 22.52 2.78 -0.16
CA ARG A 113 22.75 3.87 0.80
C ARG A 113 21.51 4.26 1.60
N ALA A 114 20.32 3.88 1.14
CA ALA A 114 19.06 4.10 1.87
C ALA A 114 18.75 2.98 2.89
N LEU A 115 19.48 1.86 2.88
CA LEU A 115 19.25 0.77 3.84
C LEU A 115 19.39 1.20 5.32
N PRO A 116 20.33 2.07 5.71
CA PRO A 116 20.40 2.56 7.08
C PRO A 116 19.14 3.31 7.54
N GLU A 117 18.41 3.96 6.62
CA GLU A 117 17.13 4.61 6.93
C GLU A 117 16.04 3.58 7.22
N VAL A 118 16.03 2.47 6.47
CA VAL A 118 15.11 1.35 6.71
C VAL A 118 15.40 0.70 8.07
N GLU A 119 16.68 0.48 8.37
CA GLU A 119 17.12 -0.04 9.67
C GLU A 119 16.69 0.89 10.81
N LYS A 120 16.83 2.20 10.63
CA LYS A 120 16.40 3.20 11.60
C LYS A 120 14.89 3.15 11.88
N LEU A 121 14.06 2.98 10.83
CA LEU A 121 12.60 2.81 10.99
C LEU A 121 12.27 1.60 11.85
N TYR A 122 13.01 0.50 11.68
CA TYR A 122 12.87 -0.71 12.48
C TYR A 122 13.31 -0.49 13.94
N GLN A 123 14.51 0.06 14.15
CA GLN A 123 15.08 0.28 15.48
C GLN A 123 14.26 1.29 16.32
N GLU A 124 13.71 2.32 15.68
CA GLU A 124 12.87 3.31 16.33
C GLU A 124 11.43 2.81 16.56
N GLY A 125 11.11 1.59 16.13
CA GLY A 125 9.76 1.03 16.28
C GLY A 125 8.66 1.80 15.56
N LYS A 126 9.02 2.59 14.52
CA LYS A 126 8.07 3.42 13.78
C LYS A 126 7.08 2.60 12.95
N LEU A 127 7.45 1.38 12.63
CA LEU A 127 6.62 0.43 11.89
C LEU A 127 6.46 -0.85 12.70
N ARG A 128 5.22 -1.20 13.07
CA ARG A 128 4.91 -2.36 13.92
C ARG A 128 5.25 -3.67 13.21
N ASN A 129 5.93 -4.57 13.95
CA ASN A 129 6.24 -5.92 13.49
C ASN A 129 6.77 -5.91 12.05
N MET A 130 7.71 -5.01 11.76
CA MET A 130 8.21 -4.77 10.42
C MET A 130 8.90 -6.01 9.86
N SER A 131 8.43 -6.46 8.70
CA SER A 131 9.05 -7.50 7.88
C SER A 131 9.47 -6.91 6.55
N LEU A 132 10.55 -7.46 5.95
CA LEU A 132 11.12 -6.94 4.71
C LEU A 132 10.96 -7.95 3.58
N ILE A 133 10.45 -7.49 2.42
CA ILE A 133 10.37 -8.29 1.20
C ILE A 133 11.23 -7.66 0.13
N LEU A 134 12.14 -8.46 -0.45
CA LEU A 134 12.92 -8.08 -1.63
C LEU A 134 12.17 -8.51 -2.90
N ASN A 135 11.58 -7.53 -3.60
CA ASN A 135 10.84 -7.74 -4.83
C ASN A 135 11.70 -7.43 -6.08
N GLY A 136 11.35 -8.04 -7.22
CA GLY A 136 11.99 -7.75 -8.51
C GLY A 136 13.40 -8.33 -8.64
N THR A 137 13.72 -9.39 -7.92
CA THR A 137 14.98 -10.12 -8.08
C THR A 137 15.02 -10.85 -9.41
N VAL A 138 16.10 -10.67 -10.18
CA VAL A 138 16.33 -11.39 -11.42
C VAL A 138 17.24 -12.59 -11.13
N TYR A 139 16.72 -13.79 -11.27
CA TYR A 139 17.56 -14.99 -11.27
C TYR A 139 18.43 -15.01 -12.53
N LYS A 140 19.71 -14.67 -12.41
CA LYS A 140 20.67 -15.00 -13.46
C LYS A 140 20.96 -16.49 -13.37
N HIS A 141 20.57 -17.26 -14.40
CA HIS A 141 21.05 -18.61 -14.57
C HIS A 141 22.56 -18.56 -14.83
N GLY A 142 23.35 -18.86 -13.81
CA GLY A 142 24.79 -18.95 -13.89
C GLY A 142 25.29 -19.85 -12.78
N ALA A 143 25.78 -21.03 -13.19
CA ALA A 143 26.66 -21.98 -12.51
C ALA A 143 26.71 -21.90 -10.97
N TYR A 144 25.97 -22.72 -10.33
CA TYR A 144 26.02 -23.48 -9.08
C TYR A 144 24.56 -23.60 -8.56
N GLY A 145 23.98 -24.77 -8.89
CA GLY A 145 22.58 -25.03 -8.63
C GLY A 145 22.28 -25.46 -7.20
N TYR A 146 21.20 -25.01 -6.66
CA TYR A 146 20.24 -25.84 -5.96
C TYR A 146 18.86 -25.53 -6.53
N ARG A 147 18.31 -26.55 -7.20
CA ARG A 147 17.05 -26.49 -7.94
C ARG A 147 15.89 -26.76 -6.98
N TYR A 148 15.27 -25.70 -6.47
CA TYR A 148 13.88 -25.74 -6.05
C TYR A 148 13.18 -24.58 -6.78
N GLY A 149 12.51 -24.91 -7.88
CA GLY A 149 11.84 -23.96 -8.71
C GLY A 149 10.44 -24.41 -9.05
N TYR A 150 9.42 -23.71 -8.56
CA TYR A 150 8.15 -23.61 -9.26
C TYR A 150 8.17 -22.32 -10.05
N GLY A 151 8.40 -22.44 -11.36
CA GLY A 151 8.34 -21.32 -12.28
C GLY A 151 6.90 -21.07 -12.71
N TYR A 152 6.34 -19.92 -12.32
CA TYR A 152 5.26 -19.27 -13.06
C TYR A 152 5.78 -17.91 -13.51
N GLY A 153 6.19 -17.85 -14.77
CA GLY A 153 6.58 -16.62 -15.43
C GLY A 153 5.32 -15.87 -15.89
N TYR A 154 4.97 -14.78 -15.21
CA TYR A 154 4.14 -13.73 -15.77
C TYR A 154 4.98 -12.47 -15.90
N SER A 155 5.35 -12.16 -17.15
CA SER A 155 5.98 -10.90 -17.53
C SER A 155 4.91 -9.83 -17.65
N TYR A 156 4.71 -9.03 -16.61
CA TYR A 156 3.98 -7.77 -16.71
C TYR A 156 4.97 -6.62 -16.71
N GLY A 157 5.15 -6.03 -17.88
CA GLY A 157 5.92 -4.80 -18.04
C GLY A 157 5.13 -3.61 -17.51
N TYR A 158 5.50 -3.08 -16.34
CA TYR A 158 5.03 -1.77 -15.86
C TYR A 158 6.14 -0.75 -16.02
N GLY A 159 6.01 0.07 -17.06
CA GLY A 159 6.85 1.25 -17.24
C GLY A 159 6.29 2.44 -16.44
N TYR A 160 6.88 2.78 -15.32
CA TYR A 160 6.71 4.10 -14.72
C TYR A 160 7.74 5.04 -15.35
N GLY A 161 7.33 5.77 -16.39
CA GLY A 161 8.12 6.83 -16.99
C GLY A 161 7.91 8.16 -16.25
N TYR A 162 8.83 8.57 -15.41
CA TYR A 162 9.00 9.98 -15.08
C TYR A 162 9.74 10.63 -16.25
N GLY A 163 8.99 11.25 -17.16
CA GLY A 163 9.53 12.00 -18.28
C GLY A 163 10.21 13.29 -17.81
N GLN A 164 11.53 13.34 -17.88
CA GLN A 164 12.24 14.63 -17.94
C GLN A 164 12.00 15.24 -19.34
N ARG A 165 11.30 16.37 -19.39
CA ARG A 165 11.29 17.24 -20.57
C ARG A 165 12.70 17.80 -20.75
N LYS A 166 13.40 17.39 -21.80
CA LYS A 166 14.55 18.16 -22.35
C LYS A 166 13.96 19.18 -23.28
N ASN A 167 14.16 20.49 -22.94
CA ASN A 167 14.01 21.60 -23.87
C ASN A 167 15.09 21.52 -24.94
N LYS A 168 14.66 21.67 -26.17
CA LYS A 168 15.38 22.34 -27.23
C LYS A 168 14.52 23.47 -27.74
#